data_b9b5f99e545b5e2ebfa7beb0aef85a9d
#
_entry.id   b9b5f99e545b5e2ebfa7beb0aef85a9d
#
_cell.length_a   1.000
_cell.length_b   1.000
_cell.length_c   1.000
_cell.angle_alpha   90.00
_cell.angle_beta   90.00
_cell.angle_gamma   90.00
#
_symmetry.space_group_name_H-M   'P 1'
#
loop_
_entity.id
_entity.type
_entity.pdbx_description
1 polymer ?
#
loop_
_entity_poly.entity_id
_entity_poly.type
_entity_poly.pdbx_seq_one_letter_code
_entity_poly.pdbx_strand_id
1 'polypeptide(L)'
;MQNDRFTRIRWLFGEDGFSKLQSAKVLVCGAGGVGGMCVDALARSGVGSITLIDKDIFDVTNQNRQIYSENVGGIKVEEFAKIYPCITPMQTLITPEFVAGFDFSKFDVVIDAIDDIAAKIALANAVDPSKFIASMGGAKRVDPTKIKVACVWKTSVDPLARKYRYELKRSGFSGNFDVVFSVEEPICKPLGSFMGVTACFGLNLASLAVKKIVGQQV
;
A
#
# COMPACT_ATOMS: atom_id res chain seq x y z
N MET A 1 -22.76 -2.13 25.12
CA MET A 1 -22.49 -1.93 23.67
C MET A 1 -22.79 -3.22 22.92
N GLN A 2 -23.52 -3.17 21.82
CA GLN A 2 -23.76 -4.34 20.98
C GLN A 2 -22.46 -4.69 20.23
N ASN A 3 -22.03 -5.95 20.22
CA ASN A 3 -20.85 -6.38 19.50
C ASN A 3 -21.06 -6.26 17.99
N ASP A 4 -20.11 -5.65 17.29
CA ASP A 4 -20.04 -5.58 15.84
C ASP A 4 -18.65 -6.03 15.31
N ARG A 5 -18.45 -6.00 13.98
CA ARG A 5 -17.19 -6.41 13.34
C ARG A 5 -15.96 -5.60 13.80
N PHE A 6 -16.15 -4.41 14.37
CA PHE A 6 -15.10 -3.50 14.81
C PHE A 6 -14.91 -3.47 16.32
N THR A 7 -15.64 -4.27 17.08
CA THR A 7 -15.54 -4.31 18.55
C THR A 7 -14.10 -4.46 19.03
N ARG A 8 -13.32 -5.38 18.44
CA ARG A 8 -11.92 -5.62 18.82
C ARG A 8 -10.97 -4.48 18.41
N ILE A 9 -11.29 -3.74 17.33
CA ILE A 9 -10.55 -2.53 16.93
C ILE A 9 -10.77 -1.41 17.95
N ARG A 10 -12.02 -1.25 18.43
CA ARG A 10 -12.33 -0.28 19.51
C ARG A 10 -11.61 -0.63 20.81
N TRP A 11 -11.52 -1.91 21.18
CA TRP A 11 -10.75 -2.31 22.35
C TRP A 11 -9.27 -2.00 22.22
N LEU A 12 -8.71 -2.07 21.00
CA LEU A 12 -7.30 -1.83 20.76
C LEU A 12 -6.94 -0.32 20.72
N PHE A 13 -7.77 0.50 20.06
CA PHE A 13 -7.49 1.91 19.83
C PHE A 13 -8.36 2.88 20.63
N GLY A 14 -9.33 2.38 21.39
CA GLY A 14 -10.37 3.20 22.03
C GLY A 14 -11.37 3.77 21.05
N GLU A 15 -12.42 4.42 21.55
CA GLU A 15 -13.45 5.05 20.69
C GLU A 15 -12.88 6.23 19.88
N ASP A 16 -11.97 7.02 20.47
CA ASP A 16 -11.31 8.14 19.77
C ASP A 16 -10.45 7.67 18.60
N GLY A 17 -9.64 6.61 18.81
CA GLY A 17 -8.83 6.03 17.75
C GLY A 17 -9.69 5.41 16.64
N PHE A 18 -10.77 4.73 17.01
CA PHE A 18 -11.72 4.17 16.05
C PHE A 18 -12.44 5.28 15.26
N SER A 19 -12.86 6.36 15.92
CA SER A 19 -13.48 7.54 15.25
C SER A 19 -12.54 8.17 14.22
N LYS A 20 -11.23 8.26 14.52
CA LYS A 20 -10.23 8.73 13.56
C LYS A 20 -10.13 7.78 12.36
N LEU A 21 -10.14 6.46 12.57
CA LEU A 21 -10.14 5.48 11.47
C LEU A 21 -11.39 5.62 10.59
N GLN A 22 -12.56 5.76 11.21
CA GLN A 22 -13.85 5.92 10.50
C GLN A 22 -13.92 7.19 9.65
N SER A 23 -13.29 8.26 10.08
CA SER A 23 -13.26 9.54 9.34
C SER A 23 -12.13 9.62 8.32
N ALA A 24 -11.15 8.73 8.39
CA ALA A 24 -9.96 8.79 7.56
C ALA A 24 -10.26 8.50 6.08
N LYS A 25 -9.56 9.24 5.21
CA LYS A 25 -9.54 9.06 3.76
C LYS A 25 -8.17 8.58 3.32
N VAL A 26 -8.08 7.34 2.85
CA VAL A 26 -6.84 6.72 2.43
C VAL A 26 -6.86 6.48 0.92
N LEU A 27 -5.76 6.85 0.25
CA LEU A 27 -5.51 6.48 -1.13
C LEU A 27 -4.55 5.29 -1.18
N VAL A 28 -4.90 4.24 -1.91
CA VAL A 28 -4.00 3.12 -2.20
C VAL A 28 -3.78 3.03 -3.70
N CYS A 29 -2.53 3.16 -4.09
CA CYS A 29 -2.06 3.04 -5.47
C CYS A 29 -1.54 1.62 -5.70
N GLY A 30 -2.26 0.82 -6.49
CA GLY A 30 -1.97 -0.59 -6.78
C GLY A 30 -2.83 -1.58 -5.98
N ALA A 31 -3.49 -2.51 -6.68
CA ALA A 31 -4.34 -3.58 -6.14
C ALA A 31 -3.72 -4.98 -6.35
N GLY A 32 -2.39 -5.05 -6.41
CA GLY A 32 -1.65 -6.32 -6.52
C GLY A 32 -1.55 -7.07 -5.19
N GLY A 33 -0.63 -8.05 -5.10
CA GLY A 33 -0.46 -8.87 -3.89
C GLY A 33 -0.06 -8.10 -2.64
N VAL A 34 0.55 -6.92 -2.77
CA VAL A 34 0.88 -6.01 -1.66
C VAL A 34 -0.30 -5.09 -1.37
N GLY A 35 -0.74 -4.31 -2.37
CA GLY A 35 -1.78 -3.31 -2.18
C GLY A 35 -3.13 -3.93 -1.82
N GLY A 36 -3.49 -5.07 -2.41
CA GLY A 36 -4.73 -5.78 -2.08
C GLY A 36 -4.80 -6.19 -0.61
N MET A 37 -3.73 -6.75 -0.06
CA MET A 37 -3.67 -7.10 1.36
C MET A 37 -3.68 -5.86 2.27
N CYS A 38 -3.05 -4.77 1.82
CA CYS A 38 -3.12 -3.49 2.54
C CYS A 38 -4.56 -2.98 2.63
N VAL A 39 -5.28 -2.96 1.51
CA VAL A 39 -6.70 -2.55 1.42
C VAL A 39 -7.59 -3.42 2.30
N ASP A 40 -7.43 -4.76 2.23
CA ASP A 40 -8.19 -5.69 3.07
C ASP A 40 -7.99 -5.39 4.56
N ALA A 41 -6.74 -5.21 4.99
CA ALA A 41 -6.42 -4.89 6.38
C ALA A 41 -6.99 -3.53 6.82
N LEU A 42 -6.91 -2.50 5.99
CA LEU A 42 -7.47 -1.16 6.28
C LEU A 42 -8.99 -1.19 6.41
N ALA A 43 -9.69 -1.84 5.47
CA ALA A 43 -11.14 -1.97 5.50
C ALA A 43 -11.63 -2.76 6.74
N ARG A 44 -10.90 -3.83 7.11
CA ARG A 44 -11.18 -4.62 8.34
C ARG A 44 -10.84 -3.84 9.61
N SER A 45 -9.94 -2.88 9.56
CA SER A 45 -9.62 -1.98 10.68
C SER A 45 -10.61 -0.84 10.84
N GLY A 46 -11.56 -0.67 9.92
CA GLY A 46 -12.60 0.34 10.03
C GLY A 46 -12.24 1.69 9.39
N VAL A 47 -11.28 1.72 8.46
CA VAL A 47 -11.03 2.93 7.66
C VAL A 47 -12.27 3.25 6.85
N GLY A 48 -12.80 4.47 7.02
CA GLY A 48 -14.12 4.84 6.51
C GLY A 48 -14.16 5.13 5.01
N SER A 49 -13.04 5.53 4.40
CA SER A 49 -12.96 5.80 2.96
C SER A 49 -11.60 5.38 2.39
N ILE A 50 -11.62 4.49 1.40
CA ILE A 50 -10.43 4.03 0.69
C ILE A 50 -10.66 4.26 -0.81
N THR A 51 -9.86 5.13 -1.42
CA THR A 51 -9.77 5.19 -2.88
C THR A 51 -8.71 4.21 -3.34
N LEU A 52 -9.08 3.26 -4.19
CA LEU A 52 -8.18 2.22 -4.71
C LEU A 52 -7.96 2.43 -6.21
N ILE A 53 -6.71 2.68 -6.61
CA ILE A 53 -6.33 2.89 -8.02
C ILE A 53 -5.50 1.71 -8.52
N ASP A 54 -5.97 1.07 -9.59
CA ASP A 54 -5.22 0.07 -10.36
C ASP A 54 -5.78 0.02 -11.78
N LYS A 55 -4.93 -0.19 -12.79
CA LYS A 55 -5.35 -0.29 -14.18
C LYS A 55 -5.80 -1.68 -14.60
N ASP A 56 -5.39 -2.72 -13.87
CA ASP A 56 -5.40 -4.10 -14.30
C ASP A 56 -6.73 -4.81 -14.06
N ILE A 57 -6.94 -5.86 -14.85
CA ILE A 57 -7.86 -6.95 -14.59
C ILE A 57 -7.12 -8.10 -13.93
N PHE A 58 -7.85 -9.02 -13.30
CA PHE A 58 -7.27 -10.25 -12.75
C PHE A 58 -6.88 -11.23 -13.85
N ASP A 59 -5.68 -11.80 -13.72
CA ASP A 59 -5.15 -12.89 -14.55
C ASP A 59 -4.94 -14.14 -13.69
N VAL A 60 -4.99 -15.32 -14.30
CA VAL A 60 -4.80 -16.60 -13.60
C VAL A 60 -3.48 -16.66 -12.82
N THR A 61 -2.42 -16.00 -13.32
CA THR A 61 -1.12 -15.93 -12.65
C THR A 61 -1.12 -15.05 -11.39
N ASN A 62 -2.19 -14.33 -11.13
CA ASN A 62 -2.35 -13.52 -9.92
C ASN A 62 -2.83 -14.33 -8.72
N GLN A 63 -3.53 -15.46 -8.96
CA GLN A 63 -4.21 -16.25 -7.93
C GLN A 63 -3.27 -16.81 -6.85
N ASN A 64 -1.98 -16.95 -7.15
CA ASN A 64 -1.00 -17.42 -6.16
C ASN A 64 -0.69 -16.41 -5.03
N ARG A 65 -1.08 -15.10 -5.20
CA ARG A 65 -0.70 -14.04 -4.25
C ARG A 65 -1.64 -12.85 -4.14
N GLN A 66 -2.62 -12.73 -5.02
CA GLN A 66 -3.60 -11.63 -5.00
C GLN A 66 -4.95 -12.15 -4.52
N ILE A 67 -5.47 -11.57 -3.46
CA ILE A 67 -6.81 -11.92 -2.95
C ILE A 67 -7.90 -11.40 -3.90
N TYR A 68 -9.05 -12.07 -3.88
CA TYR A 68 -10.22 -11.76 -4.73
C TYR A 68 -9.97 -11.93 -6.23
N SER A 69 -8.95 -12.71 -6.59
CA SER A 69 -8.53 -12.98 -7.97
C SER A 69 -9.22 -14.19 -8.62
N GLU A 70 -10.25 -14.74 -7.99
CA GLU A 70 -11.01 -15.89 -8.49
C GLU A 70 -11.77 -15.55 -9.77
N ASN A 71 -12.22 -14.29 -9.92
CA ASN A 71 -12.86 -13.80 -11.13
C ASN A 71 -11.82 -13.33 -12.16
N VAL A 72 -11.22 -14.28 -12.89
CA VAL A 72 -10.28 -13.97 -13.97
C VAL A 72 -10.95 -13.10 -15.04
N GLY A 73 -10.33 -12.00 -15.41
CA GLY A 73 -10.90 -10.97 -16.30
C GLY A 73 -11.69 -9.87 -15.57
N GLY A 74 -11.97 -10.04 -14.29
CA GLY A 74 -12.60 -8.99 -13.46
C GLY A 74 -11.67 -7.81 -13.21
N ILE A 75 -12.22 -6.61 -13.21
CA ILE A 75 -11.47 -5.37 -12.91
C ILE A 75 -11.07 -5.37 -11.44
N LYS A 76 -9.76 -5.36 -11.15
CA LYS A 76 -9.24 -5.55 -9.79
C LYS A 76 -9.92 -4.64 -8.77
N VAL A 77 -9.95 -3.35 -9.02
CA VAL A 77 -10.49 -2.37 -8.07
C VAL A 77 -11.99 -2.54 -7.82
N GLU A 78 -12.74 -3.01 -8.83
CA GLU A 78 -14.17 -3.28 -8.69
C GLU A 78 -14.45 -4.55 -7.87
N GLU A 79 -13.61 -5.59 -8.00
CA GLU A 79 -13.74 -6.80 -7.19
C GLU A 79 -13.56 -6.47 -5.69
N PHE A 80 -12.63 -5.59 -5.34
CA PHE A 80 -12.49 -5.10 -3.96
C PHE A 80 -13.71 -4.29 -3.50
N ALA A 81 -14.26 -3.43 -4.37
CA ALA A 81 -15.43 -2.60 -4.03
C ALA A 81 -16.69 -3.42 -3.79
N LYS A 82 -16.84 -4.60 -4.45
CA LYS A 82 -17.93 -5.55 -4.17
C LYS A 82 -17.89 -6.09 -2.74
N ILE A 83 -16.70 -6.24 -2.16
CA ILE A 83 -16.50 -6.80 -0.82
C ILE A 83 -16.62 -5.71 0.27
N TYR A 84 -16.12 -4.51 0.00
CA TYR A 84 -16.04 -3.42 0.97
C TYR A 84 -16.69 -2.14 0.46
N PRO A 85 -17.87 -1.76 1.00
CA PRO A 85 -18.56 -0.52 0.60
C PRO A 85 -17.79 0.77 0.85
N CYS A 86 -16.74 0.75 1.69
CA CYS A 86 -15.86 1.88 1.94
C CYS A 86 -14.84 2.13 0.80
N ILE A 87 -14.79 1.27 -0.22
CA ILE A 87 -13.85 1.39 -1.33
C ILE A 87 -14.50 2.14 -2.49
N THR A 88 -13.83 3.20 -2.93
CA THR A 88 -14.10 3.88 -4.21
C THR A 88 -13.12 3.34 -5.24
N PRO A 89 -13.57 2.54 -6.22
CA PRO A 89 -12.71 1.96 -7.25
C PRO A 89 -12.35 3.01 -8.31
N MET A 90 -11.10 2.99 -8.78
CA MET A 90 -10.64 3.80 -9.89
C MET A 90 -9.76 2.95 -10.81
N GLN A 91 -10.31 2.48 -11.94
CA GLN A 91 -9.55 1.74 -12.95
C GLN A 91 -8.73 2.72 -13.80
N THR A 92 -7.51 2.98 -13.40
CA THR A 92 -6.64 3.97 -14.06
C THR A 92 -5.18 3.59 -13.96
N LEU A 93 -4.43 3.83 -15.04
CA LEU A 93 -2.96 3.75 -15.03
C LEU A 93 -2.39 4.99 -14.33
N ILE A 94 -1.60 4.78 -13.29
CA ILE A 94 -0.88 5.87 -12.62
C ILE A 94 0.38 6.18 -13.44
N THR A 95 0.38 7.35 -14.08
CA THR A 95 1.53 7.90 -14.81
C THR A 95 1.96 9.23 -14.18
N PRO A 96 3.16 9.75 -14.50
CA PRO A 96 3.54 11.09 -14.06
C PRO A 96 2.52 12.18 -14.44
N GLU A 97 1.89 12.09 -15.62
CA GLU A 97 0.87 13.04 -16.08
C GLU A 97 -0.41 12.93 -15.25
N PHE A 98 -0.86 11.70 -14.94
CA PHE A 98 -1.97 11.47 -14.03
C PHE A 98 -1.69 12.09 -12.66
N VAL A 99 -0.49 11.84 -12.11
CA VAL A 99 -0.09 12.36 -10.80
C VAL A 99 -0.07 13.89 -10.78
N ALA A 100 0.41 14.54 -11.85
CA ALA A 100 0.43 16.01 -11.95
C ALA A 100 -0.96 16.65 -11.95
N GLY A 101 -1.99 15.92 -12.40
CA GLY A 101 -3.38 16.41 -12.45
C GLY A 101 -4.26 15.95 -11.27
N PHE A 102 -3.73 15.16 -10.34
CA PHE A 102 -4.53 14.53 -9.28
C PHE A 102 -4.37 15.26 -7.95
N ASP A 103 -5.51 15.54 -7.29
CA ASP A 103 -5.52 16.20 -5.99
C ASP A 103 -5.31 15.21 -4.84
N PHE A 104 -4.09 15.18 -4.29
CA PHE A 104 -3.71 14.36 -3.14
C PHE A 104 -4.05 15.01 -1.79
N SER A 105 -4.37 16.30 -1.74
CA SER A 105 -4.55 17.05 -0.49
C SER A 105 -5.72 16.52 0.35
N LYS A 106 -6.73 15.96 -0.31
CA LYS A 106 -7.94 15.40 0.29
C LYS A 106 -7.74 14.09 1.07
N PHE A 107 -6.56 13.47 0.97
CA PHE A 107 -6.25 12.22 1.66
C PHE A 107 -5.42 12.46 2.92
N ASP A 108 -5.69 11.68 3.96
CA ASP A 108 -4.92 11.67 5.20
C ASP A 108 -3.66 10.81 5.07
N VAL A 109 -3.74 9.72 4.29
CA VAL A 109 -2.61 8.85 3.99
C VAL A 109 -2.68 8.43 2.51
N VAL A 110 -1.52 8.43 1.85
CA VAL A 110 -1.32 7.94 0.48
C VAL A 110 -0.32 6.79 0.52
N ILE A 111 -0.73 5.64 -0.02
CA ILE A 111 0.06 4.41 -0.01
C ILE A 111 0.44 4.04 -1.44
N ASP A 112 1.73 3.96 -1.69
CA ASP A 112 2.29 3.54 -2.96
C ASP A 112 2.66 2.05 -2.92
N ALA A 113 1.86 1.22 -3.57
CA ALA A 113 2.06 -0.23 -3.73
C ALA A 113 2.21 -0.65 -5.21
N ILE A 114 2.62 0.29 -6.08
CA ILE A 114 2.92 0.02 -7.49
C ILE A 114 4.39 -0.36 -7.71
N ASP A 115 4.74 -0.85 -8.89
CA ASP A 115 6.10 -1.28 -9.24
C ASP A 115 6.77 -0.40 -10.30
N ASP A 116 6.04 0.49 -10.96
CA ASP A 116 6.58 1.44 -11.93
C ASP A 116 7.37 2.55 -11.24
N ILE A 117 8.66 2.66 -11.55
CA ILE A 117 9.57 3.62 -10.92
C ILE A 117 9.21 5.07 -11.27
N ALA A 118 8.80 5.36 -12.51
CA ALA A 118 8.49 6.73 -12.90
C ALA A 118 7.27 7.27 -12.15
N ALA A 119 6.22 6.46 -12.06
CA ALA A 119 5.02 6.79 -11.30
C ALA A 119 5.31 6.89 -9.78
N LYS A 120 6.16 5.99 -9.21
CA LYS A 120 6.58 6.07 -7.81
C LYS A 120 7.32 7.38 -7.50
N ILE A 121 8.21 7.82 -8.39
CA ILE A 121 8.94 9.08 -8.24
C ILE A 121 7.97 10.27 -8.32
N ALA A 122 7.04 10.25 -9.28
CA ALA A 122 6.03 11.29 -9.41
C ALA A 122 5.17 11.40 -8.14
N LEU A 123 4.67 10.26 -7.60
CA LEU A 123 3.92 10.22 -6.34
C LEU A 123 4.71 10.81 -5.17
N ALA A 124 5.97 10.41 -4.99
CA ALA A 124 6.81 10.91 -3.90
C ALA A 124 7.06 12.43 -3.98
N ASN A 125 7.13 12.99 -5.19
CA ASN A 125 7.29 14.43 -5.38
C ASN A 125 5.99 15.24 -5.24
N ALA A 126 4.82 14.60 -5.47
CA ALA A 126 3.53 15.27 -5.45
C ALA A 126 2.82 15.20 -4.08
N VAL A 127 3.09 14.15 -3.31
CA VAL A 127 2.43 13.91 -2.03
C VAL A 127 3.24 14.50 -0.89
N ASP A 128 2.56 15.10 0.10
CA ASP A 128 3.21 15.50 1.36
C ASP A 128 3.91 14.29 1.99
N PRO A 129 5.24 14.35 2.21
CA PRO A 129 5.99 13.23 2.78
C PRO A 129 5.46 12.73 4.13
N SER A 130 4.83 13.57 4.93
CA SER A 130 4.24 13.19 6.22
C SER A 130 3.03 12.25 6.07
N LYS A 131 2.35 12.32 4.92
CA LYS A 131 1.20 11.48 4.57
C LYS A 131 1.54 10.28 3.69
N PHE A 132 2.78 10.20 3.18
CA PHE A 132 3.19 9.23 2.19
C PHE A 132 3.85 8.00 2.81
N ILE A 133 3.53 6.81 2.27
CA ILE A 133 4.13 5.52 2.63
C ILE A 133 4.32 4.73 1.34
N ALA A 134 5.44 4.02 1.17
CA ALA A 134 5.67 3.25 -0.04
C ALA A 134 6.15 1.82 0.22
N SER A 135 5.75 0.91 -0.67
CA SER A 135 6.29 -0.44 -0.73
C SER A 135 7.51 -0.50 -1.64
N MET A 136 8.51 -1.24 -1.21
CA MET A 136 9.62 -1.64 -2.06
C MET A 136 9.38 -3.04 -2.66
N GLY A 137 10.42 -3.72 -3.14
CA GLY A 137 10.27 -4.97 -3.84
C GLY A 137 9.91 -6.15 -2.94
N GLY A 138 8.73 -6.75 -3.12
CA GLY A 138 8.30 -7.96 -2.42
C GLY A 138 8.51 -9.27 -3.18
N ALA A 139 8.88 -9.22 -4.48
CA ALA A 139 9.12 -10.40 -5.30
C ALA A 139 10.47 -11.06 -5.00
N LYS A 140 10.61 -12.36 -5.41
CA LYS A 140 11.86 -13.14 -5.35
C LYS A 140 12.31 -13.46 -3.93
N ARG A 141 11.42 -13.49 -2.95
CA ARG A 141 11.69 -13.71 -1.52
C ARG A 141 10.70 -14.69 -0.93
N VAL A 142 11.11 -15.34 0.18
CA VAL A 142 10.32 -16.38 0.87
C VAL A 142 10.24 -16.16 2.38
N ASP A 143 11.09 -15.31 2.94
CA ASP A 143 11.18 -15.09 4.39
C ASP A 143 10.51 -13.76 4.80
N PRO A 144 9.27 -13.77 5.31
CA PRO A 144 8.59 -12.57 5.76
C PRO A 144 9.22 -11.93 7.01
N THR A 145 10.05 -12.66 7.77
CA THR A 145 10.73 -12.13 8.97
C THR A 145 11.85 -11.14 8.61
N LYS A 146 12.27 -11.12 7.35
CA LYS A 146 13.26 -10.18 6.80
C LYS A 146 12.65 -8.85 6.35
N ILE A 147 11.34 -8.69 6.46
CA ILE A 147 10.66 -7.43 6.13
C ILE A 147 10.94 -6.40 7.23
N LYS A 148 11.25 -5.19 6.81
CA LYS A 148 11.57 -4.05 7.67
C LYS A 148 10.78 -2.82 7.26
N VAL A 149 10.60 -1.94 8.23
CA VAL A 149 10.13 -0.56 8.01
C VAL A 149 11.28 0.38 8.31
N ALA A 150 11.54 1.31 7.43
CA ALA A 150 12.52 2.38 7.67
C ALA A 150 12.22 3.58 6.77
N CYS A 151 12.85 4.71 7.10
CA CYS A 151 12.95 5.83 6.18
C CYS A 151 13.53 5.38 4.83
N VAL A 152 13.00 5.90 3.73
CA VAL A 152 13.43 5.55 2.36
C VAL A 152 14.95 5.58 2.18
N TRP A 153 15.63 6.54 2.83
CA TRP A 153 17.08 6.73 2.74
C TRP A 153 17.91 5.68 3.51
N LYS A 154 17.28 4.94 4.44
CA LYS A 154 17.92 3.94 5.29
C LYS A 154 17.70 2.50 4.83
N THR A 155 17.09 2.30 3.64
CA THR A 155 16.89 0.96 3.08
C THR A 155 18.20 0.33 2.61
N SER A 156 18.30 -0.99 2.68
CA SER A 156 19.47 -1.78 2.26
C SER A 156 19.03 -3.03 1.52
N VAL A 157 19.95 -3.72 0.85
CA VAL A 157 19.76 -5.03 0.18
C VAL A 157 18.79 -4.99 -1.01
N ASP A 158 17.63 -4.38 -0.88
CA ASP A 158 16.55 -4.34 -1.86
C ASP A 158 16.95 -3.60 -3.16
N PRO A 159 16.99 -4.29 -4.34
CA PRO A 159 17.38 -3.66 -5.60
C PRO A 159 16.41 -2.57 -6.07
N LEU A 160 15.08 -2.74 -5.83
CA LEU A 160 14.08 -1.74 -6.16
C LEU A 160 14.27 -0.48 -5.32
N ALA A 161 14.48 -0.64 -4.00
CA ALA A 161 14.75 0.48 -3.11
C ALA A 161 16.02 1.24 -3.49
N ARG A 162 17.08 0.52 -3.92
CA ARG A 162 18.32 1.14 -4.41
C ARG A 162 18.06 2.00 -5.64
N LYS A 163 17.34 1.46 -6.64
CA LYS A 163 16.97 2.20 -7.86
C LYS A 163 16.08 3.39 -7.51
N TYR A 164 15.09 3.20 -6.64
CA TYR A 164 14.16 4.24 -6.20
C TYR A 164 14.90 5.40 -5.53
N ARG A 165 15.80 5.14 -4.57
CA ARG A 165 16.62 6.20 -3.94
C ARG A 165 17.49 6.97 -4.94
N TYR A 166 18.05 6.27 -5.93
CA TYR A 166 18.85 6.89 -6.97
C TYR A 166 18.01 7.88 -7.80
N GLU A 167 16.83 7.45 -8.26
CA GLU A 167 15.94 8.30 -9.05
C GLU A 167 15.30 9.43 -8.22
N LEU A 168 14.97 9.19 -6.94
CA LEU A 168 14.52 10.25 -6.02
C LEU A 168 15.54 11.37 -5.90
N LYS A 169 16.82 11.04 -5.74
CA LYS A 169 17.89 12.05 -5.70
C LYS A 169 17.98 12.83 -7.01
N ARG A 170 17.86 12.15 -8.15
CA ARG A 170 17.88 12.79 -9.48
C ARG A 170 16.70 13.71 -9.71
N SER A 171 15.53 13.41 -9.16
CA SER A 171 14.35 14.27 -9.24
C SER A 171 14.41 15.51 -8.34
N GLY A 172 15.46 15.64 -7.51
CA GLY A 172 15.59 16.74 -6.55
C GLY A 172 14.78 16.54 -5.26
N PHE A 173 14.18 15.36 -5.04
CA PHE A 173 13.42 15.08 -3.83
C PHE A 173 14.33 15.10 -2.59
N SER A 174 14.00 15.95 -1.63
CA SER A 174 14.74 16.11 -0.34
C SER A 174 13.92 15.67 0.87
N GLY A 175 12.68 15.23 0.66
CA GLY A 175 11.77 14.80 1.72
C GLY A 175 12.16 13.46 2.37
N ASN A 176 11.32 13.03 3.31
CA ASN A 176 11.53 11.84 4.10
C ASN A 176 10.20 11.13 4.37
N PHE A 177 10.10 9.85 4.09
CA PHE A 177 8.92 9.02 4.34
C PHE A 177 9.30 7.58 4.63
N ASP A 178 8.36 6.84 5.24
CA ASP A 178 8.57 5.44 5.58
C ASP A 178 8.29 4.52 4.41
N VAL A 179 9.11 3.47 4.31
CA VAL A 179 8.92 2.41 3.32
C VAL A 179 8.96 1.03 3.97
N VAL A 180 8.21 0.10 3.38
CA VAL A 180 8.30 -1.33 3.67
C VAL A 180 9.24 -1.96 2.64
N PHE A 181 10.29 -2.64 3.10
CA PHE A 181 11.28 -3.29 2.26
C PHE A 181 11.77 -4.59 2.90
N SER A 182 12.51 -5.43 2.18
CA SER A 182 13.10 -6.64 2.73
C SER A 182 14.62 -6.59 2.70
N VAL A 183 15.25 -7.15 3.73
CA VAL A 183 16.69 -7.38 3.80
C VAL A 183 17.07 -8.81 3.36
N GLU A 184 16.12 -9.57 2.84
CA GLU A 184 16.40 -10.85 2.17
C GLU A 184 16.91 -10.61 0.75
N GLU A 185 18.02 -11.26 0.39
CA GLU A 185 18.51 -11.22 -0.98
C GLU A 185 17.53 -11.94 -1.93
N PRO A 186 17.32 -11.43 -3.17
CA PRO A 186 16.52 -12.13 -4.17
C PRO A 186 17.08 -13.51 -4.50
N ILE A 187 16.25 -14.56 -4.36
CA ILE A 187 16.68 -15.96 -4.51
C ILE A 187 16.53 -16.51 -5.94
N CYS A 188 15.92 -15.78 -6.86
CA CYS A 188 15.71 -16.23 -8.24
C CYS A 188 15.81 -15.08 -9.25
N LYS A 189 16.06 -15.43 -10.54
CA LYS A 189 16.09 -14.43 -11.64
C LYS A 189 14.69 -13.97 -12.07
N PRO A 190 13.70 -14.86 -12.33
CA PRO A 190 12.34 -14.46 -12.69
C PRO A 190 11.65 -13.69 -11.56
N LEU A 191 10.55 -12.99 -11.88
CA LEU A 191 9.71 -12.30 -10.88
C LEU A 191 8.79 -13.29 -10.13
N GLY A 192 9.37 -14.36 -9.56
CA GLY A 192 8.65 -15.27 -8.69
C GLY A 192 8.08 -14.52 -7.48
N SER A 193 6.89 -14.90 -7.03
CA SER A 193 6.23 -14.25 -5.90
C SER A 193 5.58 -15.29 -4.99
N PHE A 194 5.69 -15.06 -3.69
CA PHE A 194 5.09 -15.86 -2.65
C PHE A 194 4.16 -14.99 -1.79
N MET A 195 2.92 -15.45 -1.60
CA MET A 195 1.90 -14.70 -0.86
C MET A 195 2.36 -14.36 0.56
N GLY A 196 3.05 -15.28 1.24
CA GLY A 196 3.55 -15.05 2.60
C GLY A 196 4.44 -13.81 2.73
N VAL A 197 5.16 -13.43 1.67
CA VAL A 197 5.96 -12.20 1.65
C VAL A 197 5.14 -11.02 1.19
N THR A 198 4.46 -11.10 0.04
CA THR A 198 3.70 -9.95 -0.50
C THR A 198 2.58 -9.51 0.44
N ALA A 199 1.88 -10.46 1.08
CA ALA A 199 0.87 -10.15 2.08
C ALA A 199 1.47 -9.42 3.29
N CYS A 200 2.61 -9.89 3.81
CA CYS A 200 3.27 -9.22 4.93
C CYS A 200 3.73 -7.80 4.60
N PHE A 201 4.15 -7.51 3.35
CA PHE A 201 4.38 -6.14 2.92
C PHE A 201 3.09 -5.30 3.03
N GLY A 202 1.96 -5.80 2.52
CA GLY A 202 0.67 -5.13 2.60
C GLY A 202 0.19 -4.87 4.03
N LEU A 203 0.34 -5.86 4.91
CA LEU A 203 -0.02 -5.74 6.33
C LEU A 203 0.85 -4.70 7.06
N ASN A 204 2.15 -4.61 6.75
CA ASN A 204 3.03 -3.58 7.30
C ASN A 204 2.64 -2.18 6.80
N LEU A 205 2.29 -2.02 5.51
CA LEU A 205 1.76 -0.74 4.99
C LEU A 205 0.48 -0.32 5.72
N ALA A 206 -0.46 -1.25 5.90
CA ALA A 206 -1.70 -0.99 6.64
C ALA A 206 -1.43 -0.59 8.10
N SER A 207 -0.49 -1.28 8.77
CA SER A 207 -0.07 -0.93 10.13
C SER A 207 0.50 0.49 10.23
N LEU A 208 1.38 0.88 9.28
CA LEU A 208 1.91 2.23 9.21
C LEU A 208 0.81 3.27 8.99
N ALA A 209 -0.13 3.01 8.08
CA ALA A 209 -1.25 3.91 7.81
C ALA A 209 -2.15 4.07 9.05
N VAL A 210 -2.52 2.97 9.70
CA VAL A 210 -3.31 3.01 10.94
C VAL A 210 -2.61 3.82 12.02
N LYS A 211 -1.30 3.59 12.25
CA LYS A 211 -0.53 4.38 13.23
C LYS A 211 -0.52 5.87 12.91
N LYS A 212 -0.35 6.25 11.64
CA LYS A 212 -0.43 7.67 11.23
C LYS A 212 -1.81 8.27 11.51
N ILE A 213 -2.89 7.54 11.20
CA ILE A 213 -4.28 8.00 11.40
C ILE A 213 -4.60 8.18 12.89
N VAL A 214 -4.26 7.20 13.74
CA VAL A 214 -4.57 7.28 15.17
C VAL A 214 -3.62 8.19 15.95
N GLY A 215 -2.48 8.59 15.35
CA GLY A 215 -1.50 9.48 15.98
C GLY A 215 -0.53 8.74 16.90
N GLN A 216 -0.27 7.45 16.67
CA GLN A 216 0.78 6.69 17.37
C GLN A 216 2.13 6.89 16.67
N GLN A 217 3.19 7.14 17.44
CA GLN A 217 4.55 7.21 16.87
C GLN A 217 4.98 5.86 16.28
N VAL A 218 5.65 5.91 15.14
CA VAL A 218 6.23 4.75 14.44
C VAL A 218 7.63 4.46 14.97
#